data_fe1333da5009ac83bcd700274227d0d8
#
_entry.id   fe1333da5009ac83bcd700274227d0d8
#
_cell.length_a   1.000
_cell.length_b   1.000
_cell.length_c   1.000
_cell.angle_alpha   90.00
_cell.angle_beta   90.00
_cell.angle_gamma   90.00
#
_symmetry.space_group_name_H-M   'P 1'
#
loop_
_entity.id
_entity.type
_entity.pdbx_description
1 polymer ?
#
loop_
_entity_poly.entity_id
_entity_poly.type
_entity_poly.pdbx_seq_one_letter_code
_entity_poly.pdbx_strand_id
1 'polypeptide(L)'
;MATPTLEPREGQRVPDVSFRVRENGDWKTRTTQEMFSGRNVIVFSLPGAFTPTCSTTHLPRFNELAPLFQQQGIDQIVCVAVNDPFVMEEWGKSQECNNVLLLPDGNGVFTEGMGMLVDKGDLNFGRRSWRYSMLVRDGVIEKMFIEPQKPGDPFEVSDADTMLNYLAPQAEKPHQLALLARDGCSFCAKAKQQLKEAGYDYAEIDLPVAIRSKALGAIAKASTVPQLFVDGELIGGSDRIEGWLKEHPGRAA
;
A
#
# COMPACT_ATOMS: atom_id res chain seq x y z
N MET A 1 -17.02 27.65 6.14
CA MET A 1 -16.95 26.27 5.60
C MET A 1 -17.45 25.33 6.67
N ALA A 2 -18.21 24.29 6.31
CA ALA A 2 -18.63 23.30 7.31
C ALA A 2 -17.42 22.59 7.89
N THR A 3 -17.39 22.40 9.21
CA THR A 3 -16.35 21.59 9.84
C THR A 3 -16.50 20.15 9.35
N PRO A 4 -15.42 19.46 8.94
CA PRO A 4 -15.50 18.06 8.51
C PRO A 4 -16.03 17.21 9.66
N THR A 5 -16.92 16.29 9.37
CA THR A 5 -17.55 15.46 10.40
C THR A 5 -16.60 14.39 10.93
N LEU A 6 -15.70 13.88 10.07
CA LEU A 6 -14.77 12.78 10.36
C LEU A 6 -15.42 11.60 11.11
N GLU A 7 -16.69 11.35 10.82
CA GLU A 7 -17.49 10.29 11.42
C GLU A 7 -17.71 9.15 10.43
N PRO A 8 -17.78 7.88 10.89
CA PRO A 8 -18.12 6.76 10.06
C PRO A 8 -19.47 6.94 9.37
N ARG A 9 -19.54 6.58 8.09
CA ARG A 9 -20.78 6.65 7.28
C ARG A 9 -21.29 5.26 6.92
N GLU A 10 -21.08 4.29 7.78
CA GLU A 10 -21.55 2.91 7.60
C GLU A 10 -23.08 2.88 7.41
N GLY A 11 -23.53 2.07 6.45
CA GLY A 11 -24.91 1.99 6.01
C GLY A 11 -25.37 3.07 5.01
N GLN A 12 -24.55 4.10 4.75
CA GLN A 12 -24.83 5.12 3.75
C GLN A 12 -24.25 4.75 2.38
N ARG A 13 -24.81 5.30 1.32
CA ARG A 13 -24.22 5.19 -0.01
C ARG A 13 -23.04 6.13 -0.16
N VAL A 14 -22.07 5.73 -0.97
CA VAL A 14 -20.97 6.62 -1.40
C VAL A 14 -21.54 7.82 -2.20
N PRO A 15 -20.86 8.98 -2.17
CA PRO A 15 -21.27 10.14 -2.96
C PRO A 15 -21.33 9.81 -4.47
N ASP A 16 -22.33 10.34 -5.16
CA ASP A 16 -22.46 10.21 -6.61
C ASP A 16 -21.56 11.26 -7.30
N VAL A 17 -20.42 10.79 -7.84
CA VAL A 17 -19.37 11.65 -8.41
C VAL A 17 -18.83 11.05 -9.70
N SER A 18 -18.42 11.92 -10.62
CA SER A 18 -17.67 11.55 -11.81
C SER A 18 -16.23 12.06 -11.72
N PHE A 19 -15.27 11.18 -11.87
CA PHE A 19 -13.84 11.49 -11.87
C PHE A 19 -13.30 11.58 -13.31
N ARG A 20 -12.54 12.62 -13.59
CA ARG A 20 -11.75 12.72 -14.84
C ARG A 20 -10.38 12.14 -14.55
N VAL A 21 -10.09 10.97 -15.10
CA VAL A 21 -8.83 10.25 -14.91
C VAL A 21 -7.98 10.29 -16.16
N ARG A 22 -6.67 10.07 -15.98
CA ARG A 22 -5.75 9.79 -17.09
C ARG A 22 -5.28 8.35 -16.97
N GLU A 23 -5.40 7.60 -18.06
CA GLU A 23 -4.94 6.23 -18.15
C GLU A 23 -4.13 6.08 -19.45
N ASN A 24 -2.84 5.80 -19.32
CA ASN A 24 -1.90 5.70 -20.44
C ASN A 24 -1.88 6.95 -21.35
N GLY A 25 -2.02 8.13 -20.75
CA GLY A 25 -2.04 9.40 -21.48
C GLY A 25 -3.41 9.84 -21.99
N ASP A 26 -4.42 8.96 -21.98
CA ASP A 26 -5.77 9.26 -22.46
C ASP A 26 -6.68 9.73 -21.34
N TRP A 27 -7.61 10.64 -21.69
CA TRP A 27 -8.65 11.09 -20.77
C TRP A 27 -9.83 10.14 -20.75
N LYS A 28 -10.20 9.68 -19.55
CA LYS A 28 -11.41 8.88 -19.29
C LYS A 28 -12.25 9.50 -18.20
N THR A 29 -13.52 9.09 -18.16
CA THR A 29 -14.43 9.40 -17.07
C THR A 29 -14.75 8.10 -16.32
N ARG A 30 -14.67 8.12 -15.00
CA ARG A 30 -15.09 7.04 -14.10
C ARG A 30 -16.16 7.57 -13.18
N THR A 31 -17.31 6.93 -13.15
CA THR A 31 -18.40 7.29 -12.23
C THR A 31 -18.42 6.37 -11.02
N THR A 32 -18.87 6.89 -9.88
CA THR A 32 -19.07 6.06 -8.69
C THR A 32 -20.08 4.94 -8.94
N GLN A 33 -21.11 5.19 -9.76
CA GLN A 33 -22.07 4.17 -10.14
C GLN A 33 -21.42 2.99 -10.87
N GLU A 34 -20.59 3.25 -11.90
CA GLU A 34 -19.90 2.19 -12.65
C GLU A 34 -18.91 1.40 -11.80
N MET A 35 -18.25 2.07 -10.86
CA MET A 35 -17.22 1.45 -10.04
C MET A 35 -17.80 0.60 -8.90
N PHE A 36 -18.94 0.99 -8.34
CA PHE A 36 -19.45 0.38 -7.10
C PHE A 36 -20.72 -0.46 -7.29
N SER A 37 -21.52 -0.28 -8.36
CA SER A 37 -22.77 -1.05 -8.55
C SER A 37 -22.49 -2.55 -8.70
N GLY A 38 -23.09 -3.35 -7.83
CA GLY A 38 -22.96 -4.81 -7.84
C GLY A 38 -21.55 -5.31 -7.51
N ARG A 39 -20.67 -4.48 -6.97
CA ARG A 39 -19.27 -4.79 -6.68
C ARG A 39 -18.91 -4.62 -5.21
N ASN A 40 -17.93 -5.40 -4.78
CA ASN A 40 -17.26 -5.27 -3.50
C ASN A 40 -15.95 -4.49 -3.72
N VAL A 41 -15.86 -3.29 -3.18
CA VAL A 41 -14.74 -2.39 -3.44
C VAL A 41 -14.13 -1.93 -2.12
N ILE A 42 -12.81 -2.06 -1.99
CA ILE A 42 -12.07 -1.38 -0.94
C ILE A 42 -11.71 0.01 -1.46
N VAL A 43 -12.02 1.03 -0.68
CA VAL A 43 -11.59 2.41 -0.94
C VAL A 43 -10.70 2.87 0.21
N PHE A 44 -9.57 3.45 -0.09
CA PHE A 44 -8.79 4.19 0.89
C PHE A 44 -8.46 5.59 0.36
N SER A 45 -8.34 6.53 1.30
CA SER A 45 -8.03 7.91 0.98
C SER A 45 -6.93 8.44 1.90
N LEU A 46 -6.20 9.40 1.40
CA LEU A 46 -4.96 9.86 2.02
C LEU A 46 -4.70 11.35 1.71
N PRO A 47 -3.85 12.02 2.51
CA PRO A 47 -3.58 13.46 2.34
C PRO A 47 -2.99 13.87 0.99
N GLY A 48 -2.26 12.98 0.31
CA GLY A 48 -1.79 13.30 -1.04
C GLY A 48 -0.74 12.36 -1.60
N ALA A 49 -0.71 12.28 -2.94
CA ALA A 49 0.34 11.61 -3.69
C ALA A 49 1.71 12.19 -3.36
N PHE A 50 2.76 11.38 -3.43
CA PHE A 50 4.17 11.72 -3.14
C PHE A 50 4.46 12.15 -1.71
N THR A 51 3.49 12.13 -0.78
CA THR A 51 3.79 12.35 0.64
C THR A 51 4.37 11.10 1.29
N PRO A 52 5.18 11.21 2.36
CA PRO A 52 5.96 10.08 2.89
C PRO A 52 5.12 8.84 3.20
N THR A 53 4.23 8.88 4.19
CA THR A 53 3.40 7.73 4.63
C THR A 53 2.58 7.14 3.49
N CYS A 54 2.07 8.00 2.60
CA CYS A 54 1.24 7.58 1.48
C CYS A 54 2.01 6.74 0.46
N SER A 55 3.28 7.11 0.21
CA SER A 55 4.15 6.49 -0.80
C SER A 55 5.01 5.34 -0.27
N THR A 56 5.33 5.34 1.03
CA THR A 56 6.20 4.30 1.60
C THR A 56 5.44 3.13 2.23
N THR A 57 4.18 3.34 2.62
CA THR A 57 3.45 2.35 3.41
C THR A 57 2.02 2.14 2.92
N HIS A 58 1.21 3.21 2.82
CA HIS A 58 -0.23 3.07 2.63
C HIS A 58 -0.58 2.45 1.26
N LEU A 59 -0.20 3.10 0.17
CA LEU A 59 -0.45 2.59 -1.19
C LEU A 59 0.28 1.27 -1.48
N PRO A 60 1.60 1.14 -1.19
CA PRO A 60 2.33 -0.09 -1.48
C PRO A 60 1.70 -1.31 -0.82
N ARG A 61 1.26 -1.22 0.44
CA ARG A 61 0.69 -2.36 1.14
C ARG A 61 -0.68 -2.78 0.60
N PHE A 62 -1.55 -1.85 0.21
CA PHE A 62 -2.79 -2.20 -0.49
C PHE A 62 -2.51 -2.85 -1.85
N ASN A 63 -1.51 -2.38 -2.59
CA ASN A 63 -1.11 -2.96 -3.87
C ASN A 63 -0.54 -4.38 -3.71
N GLU A 64 0.26 -4.61 -2.69
CA GLU A 64 0.85 -5.93 -2.34
C GLU A 64 -0.22 -6.95 -1.91
N LEU A 65 -1.15 -6.54 -1.04
CA LEU A 65 -2.20 -7.42 -0.52
C LEU A 65 -3.39 -7.61 -1.48
N ALA A 66 -3.41 -6.96 -2.63
CA ALA A 66 -4.51 -7.03 -3.59
C ALA A 66 -4.91 -8.48 -3.97
N PRO A 67 -3.99 -9.43 -4.23
CA PRO A 67 -4.37 -10.81 -4.51
C PRO A 67 -5.12 -11.49 -3.35
N LEU A 68 -4.76 -11.18 -2.10
CA LEU A 68 -5.47 -11.70 -0.93
C LEU A 68 -6.87 -11.10 -0.81
N PHE A 69 -7.03 -9.81 -1.06
CA PHE A 69 -8.33 -9.16 -1.11
C PHE A 69 -9.23 -9.75 -2.20
N GLN A 70 -8.68 -10.04 -3.39
CA GLN A 70 -9.41 -10.69 -4.47
C GLN A 70 -9.91 -12.09 -4.07
N GLN A 71 -9.11 -12.86 -3.34
CA GLN A 71 -9.53 -14.16 -2.79
C GLN A 71 -10.69 -14.04 -1.79
N GLN A 72 -10.85 -12.88 -1.16
CA GLN A 72 -11.99 -12.57 -0.27
C GLN A 72 -13.18 -11.98 -1.01
N GLY A 73 -13.20 -12.01 -2.34
CA GLY A 73 -14.29 -11.51 -3.17
C GLY A 73 -14.31 -9.99 -3.32
N ILE A 74 -13.17 -9.32 -3.17
CA ILE A 74 -13.01 -7.91 -3.51
C ILE A 74 -12.75 -7.78 -5.01
N ASP A 75 -13.60 -7.04 -5.70
CA ASP A 75 -13.51 -6.84 -7.15
C ASP A 75 -12.50 -5.76 -7.53
N GLN A 76 -12.31 -4.75 -6.66
CA GLN A 76 -11.42 -3.63 -6.94
C GLN A 76 -10.93 -2.95 -5.66
N ILE A 77 -9.71 -2.43 -5.71
CA ILE A 77 -9.14 -1.52 -4.71
C ILE A 77 -8.99 -0.14 -5.34
N VAL A 78 -9.40 0.89 -4.64
CA VAL A 78 -9.44 2.28 -5.12
C VAL A 78 -8.74 3.19 -4.12
N CYS A 79 -7.81 3.99 -4.58
CA CYS A 79 -7.21 5.09 -3.83
C CYS A 79 -7.76 6.43 -4.30
N VAL A 80 -8.36 7.20 -3.40
CA VAL A 80 -8.86 8.55 -3.70
C VAL A 80 -7.96 9.58 -3.04
N ALA A 81 -7.51 10.58 -3.80
CA ALA A 81 -6.75 11.70 -3.25
C ALA A 81 -7.15 13.04 -3.88
N VAL A 82 -7.10 14.11 -3.07
CA VAL A 82 -7.33 15.49 -3.53
C VAL A 82 -6.08 15.98 -4.26
N ASN A 83 -5.79 15.32 -5.37
CA ASN A 83 -4.73 15.63 -6.33
C ASN A 83 -5.33 15.64 -7.75
N ASP A 84 -4.65 16.31 -8.68
CA ASP A 84 -5.04 16.33 -10.08
C ASP A 84 -4.69 15.02 -10.81
N PRO A 85 -5.28 14.78 -12.01
CA PRO A 85 -5.07 13.54 -12.76
C PRO A 85 -3.62 13.28 -13.21
N PHE A 86 -2.84 14.31 -13.46
CA PHE A 86 -1.44 14.14 -13.88
C PHE A 86 -0.57 13.65 -12.71
N VAL A 87 -0.77 14.25 -11.53
CA VAL A 87 -0.08 13.84 -10.30
C VAL A 87 -0.43 12.41 -9.95
N MET A 88 -1.71 12.01 -10.03
CA MET A 88 -2.13 10.64 -9.71
C MET A 88 -1.60 9.62 -10.70
N GLU A 89 -1.59 9.94 -12.01
CA GLU A 89 -1.02 9.06 -13.04
C GLU A 89 0.48 8.85 -12.81
N GLU A 90 1.23 9.93 -12.58
CA GLU A 90 2.68 9.85 -12.40
C GLU A 90 3.06 9.17 -11.08
N TRP A 91 2.30 9.43 -10.02
CA TRP A 91 2.49 8.73 -8.75
C TRP A 91 2.26 7.23 -8.88
N GLY A 92 1.21 6.80 -9.58
CA GLY A 92 0.95 5.39 -9.86
C GLY A 92 2.09 4.70 -10.58
N LYS A 93 2.68 5.37 -11.60
CA LYS A 93 3.85 4.87 -12.31
C LYS A 93 5.06 4.74 -11.39
N SER A 94 5.34 5.78 -10.59
CA SER A 94 6.48 5.81 -9.68
C SER A 94 6.40 4.77 -8.56
N GLN A 95 5.18 4.32 -8.22
CA GLN A 95 4.91 3.29 -7.21
C GLN A 95 4.73 1.89 -7.82
N GLU A 96 4.88 1.73 -9.13
CA GLU A 96 4.59 0.46 -9.85
C GLU A 96 3.22 -0.13 -9.45
N CYS A 97 2.24 0.79 -9.28
CA CYS A 97 0.93 0.46 -8.72
C CYS A 97 0.01 -0.16 -9.78
N ASN A 98 -0.03 -1.49 -9.85
CA ASN A 98 -0.77 -2.21 -10.89
C ASN A 98 -2.13 -2.76 -10.41
N ASN A 99 -2.35 -2.86 -9.09
CA ASN A 99 -3.52 -3.52 -8.52
C ASN A 99 -4.51 -2.53 -7.87
N VAL A 100 -4.20 -1.25 -7.82
CA VAL A 100 -5.03 -0.21 -7.22
C VAL A 100 -5.40 0.84 -8.26
N LEU A 101 -6.69 1.13 -8.40
CA LEU A 101 -7.17 2.23 -9.23
C LEU A 101 -6.96 3.57 -8.49
N LEU A 102 -6.22 4.48 -9.09
CA LEU A 102 -5.96 5.79 -8.51
C LEU A 102 -6.97 6.82 -9.04
N LEU A 103 -7.78 7.41 -8.16
CA LEU A 103 -8.80 8.39 -8.50
C LEU A 103 -8.39 9.81 -8.08
N PRO A 104 -8.26 10.72 -9.03
CA PRO A 104 -8.00 12.13 -8.78
C PRO A 104 -9.29 12.86 -8.37
N ASP A 105 -9.42 13.20 -7.12
CA ASP A 105 -10.49 14.05 -6.59
C ASP A 105 -9.99 15.51 -6.44
N GLY A 106 -9.39 16.07 -7.50
CA GLY A 106 -8.72 17.37 -7.47
C GLY A 106 -9.57 18.52 -6.97
N ASN A 107 -10.89 18.46 -7.16
CA ASN A 107 -11.85 19.43 -6.64
C ASN A 107 -12.35 19.09 -5.22
N GLY A 108 -12.04 17.92 -4.69
CA GLY A 108 -12.45 17.45 -3.36
C GLY A 108 -13.93 17.09 -3.25
N VAL A 109 -14.62 16.87 -4.36
CA VAL A 109 -16.10 16.65 -4.39
C VAL A 109 -16.46 15.35 -3.68
N PHE A 110 -15.78 14.26 -4.00
CA PHE A 110 -16.01 12.98 -3.33
C PHE A 110 -15.60 13.04 -1.86
N THR A 111 -14.44 13.60 -1.59
CA THR A 111 -13.89 13.74 -0.24
C THR A 111 -14.78 14.62 0.64
N GLU A 112 -15.33 15.72 0.12
CA GLU A 112 -16.29 16.58 0.82
C GLU A 112 -17.62 15.84 1.06
N GLY A 113 -18.12 15.14 0.03
CA GLY A 113 -19.32 14.30 0.13
C GLY A 113 -19.19 13.18 1.18
N MET A 114 -17.97 12.68 1.39
CA MET A 114 -17.64 11.75 2.46
C MET A 114 -17.51 12.40 3.85
N GLY A 115 -17.49 13.73 3.96
CA GLY A 115 -17.23 14.45 5.20
C GLY A 115 -15.78 14.38 5.66
N MET A 116 -14.86 14.03 4.74
CA MET A 116 -13.43 13.78 5.04
C MET A 116 -12.50 14.86 4.51
N LEU A 117 -13.04 15.97 3.98
CA LEU A 117 -12.25 17.07 3.44
C LEU A 117 -11.80 18.01 4.56
N VAL A 118 -10.50 18.09 4.77
CA VAL A 118 -9.86 18.90 5.84
C VAL A 118 -8.96 19.96 5.24
N ASP A 119 -8.74 21.04 6.01
CA ASP A 119 -7.75 22.04 5.67
C ASP A 119 -6.37 21.63 6.24
N LYS A 120 -5.38 21.54 5.37
CA LYS A 120 -3.95 21.32 5.67
C LYS A 120 -3.10 22.52 5.23
N GLY A 121 -3.66 23.73 5.35
CA GLY A 121 -2.99 24.97 4.97
C GLY A 121 -1.75 25.28 5.77
N ASP A 122 -1.65 24.81 7.01
CA ASP A 122 -0.45 24.85 7.86
C ASP A 122 0.76 24.14 7.23
N LEU A 123 0.52 23.11 6.41
CA LEU A 123 1.52 22.38 5.63
C LEU A 123 1.68 22.89 4.19
N ASN A 124 1.00 23.98 3.82
CA ASN A 124 0.88 24.46 2.44
C ASN A 124 0.28 23.42 1.46
N PHE A 125 -0.52 22.47 1.95
CA PHE A 125 -1.18 21.47 1.12
C PHE A 125 -2.55 21.95 0.61
N GLY A 126 -3.15 22.96 1.26
CA GLY A 126 -4.53 23.35 1.04
C GLY A 126 -5.51 22.30 1.54
N ARG A 127 -6.66 22.17 0.86
CA ARG A 127 -7.68 21.17 1.24
C ARG A 127 -7.24 19.77 0.79
N ARG A 128 -7.34 18.77 1.70
CA ARG A 128 -6.93 17.39 1.48
C ARG A 128 -7.92 16.42 2.11
N SER A 129 -7.84 15.16 1.73
CA SER A 129 -8.57 14.12 2.44
C SER A 129 -7.96 13.85 3.81
N TRP A 130 -8.81 13.68 4.82
CA TRP A 130 -8.42 12.92 5.99
C TRP A 130 -8.11 11.49 5.59
N ARG A 131 -7.26 10.80 6.35
CA ARG A 131 -6.87 9.43 6.04
C ARG A 131 -7.91 8.45 6.58
N TYR A 132 -8.38 7.55 5.72
CA TYR A 132 -9.30 6.47 6.07
C TYR A 132 -9.20 5.32 5.07
N SER A 133 -9.75 4.16 5.43
CA SER A 133 -10.13 3.10 4.50
C SER A 133 -11.56 2.63 4.74
N MET A 134 -12.21 2.07 3.73
CA MET A 134 -13.56 1.55 3.84
C MET A 134 -13.81 0.38 2.89
N LEU A 135 -14.74 -0.48 3.30
CA LEU A 135 -15.32 -1.52 2.46
C LEU A 135 -16.69 -1.06 1.97
N VAL A 136 -16.90 -1.12 0.67
CA VAL A 136 -18.15 -0.74 0.00
C VAL A 136 -18.72 -1.96 -0.71
N ARG A 137 -19.99 -2.27 -0.49
CA ARG A 137 -20.71 -3.32 -1.21
C ARG A 137 -21.92 -2.71 -1.92
N ASP A 138 -21.98 -2.91 -3.22
CA ASP A 138 -23.04 -2.35 -4.08
C ASP A 138 -23.30 -0.86 -3.81
N GLY A 139 -22.23 -0.08 -3.66
CA GLY A 139 -22.31 1.35 -3.39
C GLY A 139 -22.68 1.74 -1.96
N VAL A 140 -22.89 0.78 -1.05
CA VAL A 140 -23.16 1.03 0.38
C VAL A 140 -21.90 0.77 1.19
N ILE A 141 -21.57 1.68 2.08
CA ILE A 141 -20.42 1.58 2.99
C ILE A 141 -20.74 0.55 4.07
N GLU A 142 -20.05 -0.58 4.06
CA GLU A 142 -20.24 -1.63 5.06
C GLU A 142 -19.40 -1.38 6.32
N LYS A 143 -18.13 -0.99 6.12
CA LYS A 143 -17.17 -0.74 7.19
C LYS A 143 -16.28 0.43 6.87
N MET A 144 -15.94 1.23 7.87
CA MET A 144 -15.04 2.38 7.71
C MET A 144 -14.04 2.48 8.86
N PHE A 145 -12.78 2.65 8.53
CA PHE A 145 -11.66 2.85 9.46
C PHE A 145 -11.09 4.24 9.23
N ILE A 146 -11.36 5.16 10.15
CA ILE A 146 -10.95 6.56 10.07
C ILE A 146 -9.82 6.78 11.06
N GLU A 147 -8.72 7.38 10.61
CA GLU A 147 -7.62 7.71 11.49
C GLU A 147 -8.04 8.68 12.61
N PRO A 148 -7.52 8.50 13.84
CA PRO A 148 -7.87 9.37 14.95
C PRO A 148 -7.47 10.82 14.68
N GLN A 149 -8.27 11.77 15.18
CA GLN A 149 -8.00 13.21 15.05
C GLN A 149 -6.85 13.62 15.99
N LYS A 150 -5.63 13.32 15.57
CA LYS A 150 -4.39 13.66 16.30
C LYS A 150 -3.53 14.59 15.45
N PRO A 151 -2.67 15.42 16.08
CA PRO A 151 -1.68 16.20 15.36
C PRO A 151 -0.77 15.33 14.50
N GLY A 152 -0.32 15.85 13.36
CA GLY A 152 0.53 15.15 12.41
C GLY A 152 -0.26 14.38 11.34
N ASP A 153 0.26 13.23 10.95
CA ASP A 153 -0.31 12.33 9.93
C ASP A 153 -0.51 10.92 10.53
N PRO A 154 -1.56 10.70 11.34
CA PRO A 154 -1.80 9.42 12.00
C PRO A 154 -2.01 8.30 10.97
N PHE A 155 -1.48 7.12 11.28
CA PHE A 155 -1.61 5.90 10.48
C PHE A 155 -1.64 4.68 11.39
N GLU A 156 -2.82 4.40 11.96
CA GLU A 156 -3.01 3.44 13.04
C GLU A 156 -4.09 2.38 12.73
N VAL A 157 -5.10 2.73 11.91
CA VAL A 157 -6.28 1.87 11.71
C VAL A 157 -6.73 1.74 10.25
N SER A 158 -6.28 2.61 9.35
CA SER A 158 -6.75 2.63 7.96
C SER A 158 -5.85 1.86 6.99
N ASP A 159 -4.88 1.14 7.52
CA ASP A 159 -3.93 0.36 6.74
C ASP A 159 -4.57 -0.90 6.12
N ALA A 160 -3.86 -1.47 5.13
CA ALA A 160 -4.32 -2.65 4.41
C ALA A 160 -4.40 -3.90 5.29
N ASP A 161 -3.51 -4.02 6.28
CA ASP A 161 -3.50 -5.16 7.20
C ASP A 161 -4.71 -5.14 8.13
N THR A 162 -5.13 -3.96 8.60
CA THR A 162 -6.37 -3.78 9.36
C THR A 162 -7.60 -4.17 8.53
N MET A 163 -7.66 -3.75 7.26
CA MET A 163 -8.74 -4.13 6.36
C MET A 163 -8.75 -5.63 6.08
N LEU A 164 -7.58 -6.25 5.86
CA LEU A 164 -7.48 -7.69 5.65
C LEU A 164 -7.89 -8.48 6.90
N ASN A 165 -7.48 -8.04 8.08
CA ASN A 165 -7.89 -8.67 9.33
C ASN A 165 -9.41 -8.60 9.56
N TYR A 166 -10.07 -7.52 9.12
CA TYR A 166 -11.52 -7.43 9.17
C TYR A 166 -12.20 -8.43 8.23
N LEU A 167 -11.69 -8.58 7.00
CA LEU A 167 -12.26 -9.48 5.99
C LEU A 167 -11.92 -10.95 6.23
N ALA A 168 -10.70 -11.22 6.62
CA ALA A 168 -10.15 -12.58 6.75
C ALA A 168 -9.10 -12.64 7.88
N PRO A 169 -9.52 -12.74 9.14
CA PRO A 169 -8.60 -12.71 10.30
C PRO A 169 -7.55 -13.84 10.29
N GLN A 170 -7.79 -14.91 9.54
CA GLN A 170 -6.91 -16.07 9.43
C GLN A 170 -6.11 -16.09 8.11
N ALA A 171 -6.16 -15.02 7.31
CA ALA A 171 -5.39 -14.99 6.07
C ALA A 171 -3.88 -14.93 6.37
N GLU A 172 -3.15 -15.85 5.78
CA GLU A 172 -1.68 -15.81 5.80
C GLU A 172 -1.22 -14.66 4.91
N LYS A 173 -0.54 -13.71 5.51
CA LYS A 173 0.04 -12.56 4.80
C LYS A 173 1.34 -12.95 4.13
N PRO A 174 1.70 -12.33 2.99
CA PRO A 174 3.02 -12.53 2.42
C PRO A 174 4.09 -12.01 3.38
N HIS A 175 5.15 -12.76 3.53
CA HIS A 175 6.31 -12.33 4.28
C HIS A 175 6.97 -11.12 3.63
N GLN A 176 7.45 -10.19 4.42
CA GLN A 176 8.27 -9.07 3.96
C GLN A 176 9.75 -9.44 4.05
N LEU A 177 10.37 -9.60 2.88
CA LEU A 177 11.76 -10.01 2.79
C LEU A 177 12.68 -8.86 2.40
N ALA A 178 13.84 -8.78 3.05
CA ALA A 178 14.93 -7.90 2.65
C ALA A 178 16.25 -8.69 2.59
N LEU A 179 16.97 -8.59 1.47
CA LEU A 179 18.25 -9.27 1.25
C LEU A 179 19.39 -8.25 1.21
N LEU A 180 20.25 -8.26 2.22
CA LEU A 180 21.52 -7.54 2.16
C LEU A 180 22.45 -8.29 1.23
N ALA A 181 22.87 -7.67 0.15
CA ALA A 181 23.66 -8.28 -0.91
C ALA A 181 24.84 -7.40 -1.33
N ARG A 182 25.59 -7.84 -2.33
CA ARG A 182 26.55 -7.03 -3.09
C ARG A 182 26.71 -7.60 -4.50
N ASP A 183 27.12 -6.74 -5.41
CA ASP A 183 27.49 -7.17 -6.75
C ASP A 183 28.70 -8.11 -6.77
N GLY A 184 28.73 -9.01 -7.75
CA GLY A 184 29.83 -9.96 -7.97
C GLY A 184 29.98 -11.03 -6.88
N CYS A 185 28.96 -11.26 -6.05
CA CYS A 185 28.95 -12.26 -5.01
C CYS A 185 28.19 -13.51 -5.48
N SER A 186 28.85 -14.63 -5.63
CA SER A 186 28.23 -15.90 -6.06
C SER A 186 27.18 -16.43 -5.06
N PHE A 187 27.43 -16.27 -3.76
CA PHE A 187 26.49 -16.65 -2.72
C PHE A 187 25.23 -15.76 -2.73
N CYS A 188 25.38 -14.45 -3.01
CA CYS A 188 24.24 -13.55 -3.17
C CYS A 188 23.42 -13.92 -4.42
N ALA A 189 24.08 -14.23 -5.54
CA ALA A 189 23.39 -14.69 -6.75
C ALA A 189 22.59 -15.99 -6.51
N LYS A 190 23.18 -16.96 -5.78
CA LYS A 190 22.48 -18.18 -5.38
C LYS A 190 21.26 -17.89 -4.53
N ALA A 191 21.37 -17.03 -3.52
CA ALA A 191 20.27 -16.66 -2.64
C ALA A 191 19.12 -15.98 -3.41
N LYS A 192 19.46 -15.03 -4.29
CA LYS A 192 18.48 -14.37 -5.18
C LYS A 192 17.72 -15.37 -6.05
N GLN A 193 18.43 -16.31 -6.66
CA GLN A 193 17.82 -17.34 -7.50
C GLN A 193 16.89 -18.23 -6.68
N GLN A 194 17.32 -18.69 -5.51
CA GLN A 194 16.50 -19.56 -4.64
C GLN A 194 15.22 -18.87 -4.15
N LEU A 195 15.29 -17.60 -3.75
CA LEU A 195 14.12 -16.81 -3.35
C LEU A 195 13.14 -16.66 -4.52
N LYS A 196 13.65 -16.34 -5.71
CA LYS A 196 12.83 -16.21 -6.92
C LYS A 196 12.17 -17.54 -7.33
N GLU A 197 12.91 -18.64 -7.31
CA GLU A 197 12.38 -19.98 -7.62
C GLU A 197 11.30 -20.42 -6.64
N ALA A 198 11.40 -20.00 -5.37
CA ALA A 198 10.39 -20.22 -4.36
C ALA A 198 9.20 -19.23 -4.43
N GLY A 199 9.21 -18.27 -5.38
CA GLY A 199 8.13 -17.31 -5.58
C GLY A 199 8.08 -16.19 -4.55
N TYR A 200 9.17 -15.95 -3.84
CA TYR A 200 9.28 -14.81 -2.92
C TYR A 200 9.73 -13.55 -3.63
N ASP A 201 8.99 -12.47 -3.40
CA ASP A 201 9.46 -11.11 -3.68
C ASP A 201 10.28 -10.58 -2.49
N TYR A 202 11.29 -9.77 -2.76
CA TYR A 202 12.17 -9.22 -1.71
C TYR A 202 12.79 -7.89 -2.12
N ALA A 203 13.02 -7.03 -1.12
CA ALA A 203 13.79 -5.81 -1.29
C ALA A 203 15.30 -6.14 -1.29
N GLU A 204 15.98 -5.85 -2.38
CA GLU A 204 17.45 -5.97 -2.42
C GLU A 204 18.10 -4.70 -1.88
N ILE A 205 18.98 -4.86 -0.91
CA ILE A 205 19.79 -3.78 -0.34
C ILE A 205 21.26 -4.05 -0.68
N ASP A 206 21.76 -3.38 -1.72
CA ASP A 206 23.19 -3.45 -2.05
C ASP A 206 24.03 -2.67 -1.04
N LEU A 207 25.06 -3.32 -0.49
CA LEU A 207 25.97 -2.72 0.49
C LEU A 207 27.29 -2.29 -0.17
N PRO A 208 27.50 -0.99 -0.42
CA PRO A 208 28.76 -0.47 -0.92
C PRO A 208 29.96 -0.85 -0.02
N VAL A 209 31.14 -1.06 -0.63
CA VAL A 209 32.36 -1.49 0.07
C VAL A 209 32.67 -0.60 1.27
N ALA A 210 32.53 0.72 1.13
CA ALA A 210 32.89 1.69 2.16
C ALA A 210 32.13 1.55 3.49
N ILE A 211 30.86 1.07 3.44
CA ILE A 211 30.02 0.97 4.64
C ILE A 211 29.70 -0.47 5.02
N ARG A 212 30.02 -1.43 4.17
CA ARG A 212 29.56 -2.83 4.28
C ARG A 212 29.88 -3.47 5.63
N SER A 213 31.12 -3.44 6.05
CA SER A 213 31.55 -4.08 7.31
C SER A 213 30.81 -3.49 8.51
N LYS A 214 30.66 -2.16 8.56
CA LYS A 214 29.96 -1.47 9.65
C LYS A 214 28.47 -1.76 9.62
N ALA A 215 27.86 -1.74 8.43
CA ALA A 215 26.44 -2.01 8.26
C ALA A 215 26.11 -3.47 8.66
N LEU A 216 26.85 -4.46 8.16
CA LEU A 216 26.68 -5.86 8.52
C LEU A 216 26.86 -6.11 10.01
N GLY A 217 27.88 -5.53 10.62
CA GLY A 217 28.12 -5.66 12.06
C GLY A 217 27.00 -5.06 12.90
N ALA A 218 26.49 -3.89 12.49
CA ALA A 218 25.44 -3.18 13.24
C ALA A 218 24.05 -3.82 13.06
N ILE A 219 23.69 -4.23 11.83
CA ILE A 219 22.34 -4.68 11.50
C ILE A 219 22.18 -6.19 11.70
N ALA A 220 23.14 -6.98 11.20
CA ALA A 220 23.05 -8.43 11.14
C ALA A 220 24.00 -9.16 12.10
N LYS A 221 24.86 -8.44 12.83
CA LYS A 221 25.96 -9.02 13.61
C LYS A 221 26.82 -10.01 12.79
N ALA A 222 26.95 -9.74 11.51
CA ALA A 222 27.63 -10.57 10.52
C ALA A 222 28.79 -9.84 9.88
N SER A 223 29.69 -10.58 9.19
CA SER A 223 30.81 -10.04 8.42
C SER A 223 30.69 -10.28 6.92
N THR A 224 29.71 -11.07 6.50
CA THR A 224 29.55 -11.53 5.11
C THR A 224 28.13 -11.32 4.61
N VAL A 225 27.97 -11.23 3.29
CA VAL A 225 26.71 -11.27 2.57
C VAL A 225 26.57 -12.61 1.82
N PRO A 226 25.35 -13.08 1.48
CA PRO A 226 24.06 -12.43 1.74
C PRO A 226 23.63 -12.50 3.20
N GLN A 227 22.69 -11.63 3.60
CA GLN A 227 21.95 -11.76 4.86
C GLN A 227 20.47 -11.49 4.57
N LEU A 228 19.61 -12.46 4.86
CA LEU A 228 18.17 -12.37 4.67
C LEU A 228 17.50 -11.94 5.97
N PHE A 229 16.57 -10.99 5.84
CA PHE A 229 15.60 -10.64 6.87
C PHE A 229 14.21 -11.01 6.39
N VAL A 230 13.40 -11.53 7.29
CA VAL A 230 12.00 -11.86 7.05
C VAL A 230 11.18 -11.27 8.20
N ASP A 231 10.20 -10.42 7.87
CA ASP A 231 9.32 -9.75 8.83
C ASP A 231 10.07 -9.04 9.98
N GLY A 232 11.24 -8.47 9.65
CA GLY A 232 12.10 -7.75 10.60
C GLY A 232 13.08 -8.65 11.36
N GLU A 233 13.02 -9.96 11.22
CA GLU A 233 13.92 -10.90 11.88
C GLU A 233 15.07 -11.34 10.97
N LEU A 234 16.28 -11.42 11.51
CA LEU A 234 17.45 -11.90 10.78
C LEU A 234 17.40 -13.43 10.66
N ILE A 235 17.24 -13.94 9.46
CA ILE A 235 17.41 -15.37 9.15
C ILE A 235 18.90 -15.73 9.07
N GLY A 236 19.69 -14.95 8.34
CA GLY A 236 21.14 -15.12 8.22
C GLY A 236 21.66 -15.29 6.81
N GLY A 237 22.84 -15.90 6.67
CA GLY A 237 23.53 -16.11 5.39
C GLY A 237 23.00 -17.30 4.58
N SER A 238 23.74 -17.65 3.49
CA SER A 238 23.33 -18.65 2.49
C SER A 238 22.79 -19.96 3.06
N ASP A 239 23.46 -20.54 4.04
CA ASP A 239 23.05 -21.83 4.62
C ASP A 239 21.74 -21.72 5.40
N ARG A 240 21.53 -20.58 6.08
CA ARG A 240 20.30 -20.27 6.82
C ARG A 240 19.15 -19.98 5.88
N ILE A 241 19.40 -19.28 4.78
CA ILE A 241 18.40 -19.01 3.73
C ILE A 241 17.88 -20.33 3.15
N GLU A 242 18.80 -21.25 2.83
CA GLU A 242 18.43 -22.56 2.31
C GLU A 242 17.62 -23.38 3.31
N GLY A 243 17.95 -23.32 4.61
CA GLY A 243 17.18 -23.93 5.67
C GLY A 243 15.78 -23.36 5.80
N TRP A 244 15.68 -22.02 5.85
CA TRP A 244 14.41 -21.32 5.94
C TRP A 244 13.46 -21.63 4.75
N LEU A 245 13.98 -21.67 3.53
CA LEU A 245 13.22 -22.01 2.33
C LEU A 245 12.68 -23.46 2.32
N LYS A 246 13.37 -24.40 2.98
CA LYS A 246 12.86 -25.77 3.15
C LYS A 246 11.66 -25.83 4.10
N GLU A 247 11.65 -24.99 5.11
CA GLU A 247 10.55 -24.88 6.08
C GLU A 247 9.38 -24.04 5.54
N HIS A 248 9.70 -23.11 4.63
CA HIS A 248 8.74 -22.20 3.98
C HIS A 248 8.84 -22.36 2.46
N PRO A 249 8.27 -23.41 1.88
CA PRO A 249 8.49 -23.74 0.45
C PRO A 249 7.86 -22.75 -0.54
N GLY A 250 7.35 -21.62 -0.09
CA GLY A 250 6.76 -20.61 -0.95
C GLY A 250 5.50 -21.05 -1.70
N ARG A 251 4.82 -20.14 -2.34
CA ARG A 251 3.74 -20.45 -3.28
C ARG A 251 4.36 -20.55 -4.66
N ALA A 252 4.59 -21.75 -5.17
CA ALA A 252 4.86 -21.95 -6.59
C ALA A 252 3.77 -21.25 -7.40
N ALA A 253 4.20 -20.39 -8.34
CA ALA A 253 3.32 -19.61 -9.20
C ALA A 253 2.48 -20.50 -10.11
#